data_22e6ccd6f37d2f5c22c7c0febb64c053
#
_entry.id   22e6ccd6f37d2f5c22c7c0febb64c053
#
_cell.length_a   1.000
_cell.length_b   1.000
_cell.length_c   1.000
_cell.angle_alpha   90.00
_cell.angle_beta   90.00
_cell.angle_gamma   90.00
#
_symmetry.space_group_name_H-M   'P 1'
#
loop_
_entity.id
_entity.type
_entity.pdbx_description
1 polymer ?
#
loop_
_entity_poly.entity_id
_entity_poly.type
_entity_poly.pdbx_seq_one_letter_code
_entity_poly.pdbx_strand_id
1 'polypeptide(L)'
;YGNAKPSLEKVITGFNKISTIGKQAEVHFNTAKEAFIDASQIQYVAKTGDFVCEGYEYTGALRLLRIILSYDYLWINVRVKGGAYGCMNTFLRSGESYFVSYRDPNLSDTLDVYDRIPEYIKSFSPDERDMTKYIIGTFSALDTPMNPEAKGSRSLSAYLEGITYEQIQKERDEILNAQPEDI
;
A
#
# COMPACT_ATOMS: atom_id res chain seq x y z
N TYR A 1 -8.28 -24.63 19.20
CA TYR A 1 -7.23 -23.74 19.72
C TYR A 1 -6.51 -24.29 20.97
N GLY A 2 -7.08 -25.24 21.73
CA GLY A 2 -6.60 -25.63 23.07
C GLY A 2 -5.23 -26.35 23.11
N ASN A 3 -4.80 -27.01 22.06
CA ASN A 3 -3.59 -27.87 22.10
C ASN A 3 -2.34 -27.24 21.47
N ALA A 4 -2.45 -26.08 20.82
CA ALA A 4 -1.30 -25.42 20.18
C ALA A 4 -0.43 -24.62 21.16
N LYS A 5 -1.00 -24.11 22.25
CA LYS A 5 -0.30 -23.23 23.20
C LYS A 5 0.92 -23.90 23.85
N PRO A 6 0.85 -25.14 24.37
CA PRO A 6 2.05 -25.80 24.95
C PRO A 6 3.17 -26.03 23.93
N SER A 7 2.82 -26.33 22.67
CA SER A 7 3.80 -26.52 21.60
C SER A 7 4.49 -25.21 21.23
N LEU A 8 3.76 -24.09 21.15
CA LEU A 8 4.30 -22.76 20.92
C LEU A 8 5.19 -22.29 22.07
N GLU A 9 4.76 -22.48 23.32
CA GLU A 9 5.57 -22.16 24.50
C GLU A 9 6.89 -22.92 24.49
N LYS A 10 6.87 -24.21 24.13
CA LYS A 10 8.10 -25.02 23.99
C LYS A 10 9.04 -24.49 22.93
N VAL A 11 8.52 -24.02 21.79
CA VAL A 11 9.34 -23.41 20.72
C VAL A 11 9.90 -22.08 21.20
N ILE A 12 9.09 -21.21 21.77
CA ILE A 12 9.51 -19.86 22.22
C ILE A 12 10.55 -19.95 23.34
N THR A 13 10.40 -20.88 24.28
CA THR A 13 11.37 -21.07 25.36
C THR A 13 12.71 -21.65 24.87
N GLY A 14 12.71 -22.24 23.66
CA GLY A 14 13.94 -22.72 23.00
C GLY A 14 14.78 -21.60 22.36
N PHE A 15 14.24 -20.40 22.20
CA PHE A 15 15.03 -19.27 21.69
C PHE A 15 15.91 -18.68 22.80
N ASN A 16 17.20 -18.53 22.47
CA ASN A 16 18.13 -17.84 23.36
C ASN A 16 17.71 -16.36 23.47
N LYS A 17 17.63 -15.84 24.68
CA LYS A 17 17.49 -14.39 24.87
C LYS A 17 18.74 -13.70 24.37
N ILE A 18 18.61 -12.94 23.30
CA ILE A 18 19.67 -12.06 22.82
C ILE A 18 19.73 -10.87 23.78
N SER A 19 20.79 -10.77 24.56
CA SER A 19 21.00 -9.69 25.55
C SER A 19 21.62 -8.44 24.94
N THR A 20 22.05 -8.50 23.70
CA THR A 20 22.65 -7.36 23.00
C THR A 20 21.92 -7.12 21.68
N ILE A 21 21.40 -5.90 21.55
CA ILE A 21 20.98 -5.40 20.23
C ILE A 21 22.24 -5.30 19.39
N GLY A 22 22.33 -6.06 18.30
CA GLY A 22 23.42 -5.97 17.36
C GLY A 22 23.63 -4.53 16.89
N LYS A 23 24.85 -4.15 16.59
CA LYS A 23 25.10 -2.84 15.97
C LYS A 23 24.29 -2.77 14.67
N GLN A 24 23.48 -1.72 14.53
CA GLN A 24 22.81 -1.44 13.29
C GLN A 24 23.86 -1.24 12.21
N ALA A 25 23.78 -2.03 11.13
CA ALA A 25 24.71 -1.87 10.02
C ALA A 25 24.43 -0.51 9.34
N GLU A 26 25.45 0.30 9.16
CA GLU A 26 25.36 1.46 8.30
C GLU A 26 25.27 0.98 6.85
N VAL A 27 24.13 1.18 6.24
CA VAL A 27 23.91 0.86 4.82
C VAL A 27 24.17 2.13 4.02
N HIS A 28 25.22 2.11 3.22
CA HIS A 28 25.49 3.18 2.26
C HIS A 28 24.82 2.85 0.94
N PHE A 29 23.80 3.62 0.57
CA PHE A 29 23.15 3.50 -0.73
C PHE A 29 23.98 4.23 -1.78
N ASN A 30 24.33 3.53 -2.85
CA ASN A 30 24.87 4.15 -4.04
C ASN A 30 23.69 4.70 -4.88
N THR A 31 23.66 6.02 -5.11
CA THR A 31 22.65 6.71 -5.91
C THR A 31 22.98 6.76 -7.40
N ALA A 32 23.77 5.82 -7.90
CA ALA A 32 24.09 5.74 -9.32
C ALA A 32 22.81 5.52 -10.15
N LYS A 33 22.72 6.25 -11.28
CA LYS A 33 21.68 6.00 -12.28
C LYS A 33 22.14 4.82 -13.14
N GLU A 34 21.53 3.67 -12.94
CA GLU A 34 21.90 2.44 -13.63
C GLU A 34 20.74 1.93 -14.47
N ALA A 35 21.03 1.29 -15.57
CA ALA A 35 20.06 0.64 -16.44
C ALA A 35 20.61 -0.71 -16.90
N PHE A 36 19.76 -1.74 -16.89
CA PHE A 36 20.07 -3.07 -17.40
C PHE A 36 19.26 -3.28 -18.68
N ILE A 37 19.92 -3.74 -19.72
CA ILE A 37 19.30 -4.02 -21.03
C ILE A 37 19.23 -5.52 -21.20
N ASP A 38 18.05 -6.03 -21.54
CA ASP A 38 17.84 -7.42 -21.95
C ASP A 38 17.02 -7.49 -23.25
N ALA A 39 16.67 -8.70 -23.69
CA ALA A 39 15.88 -8.91 -24.89
C ALA A 39 14.36 -8.77 -24.69
N SER A 40 13.91 -8.40 -23.49
CA SER A 40 12.49 -8.23 -23.19
C SER A 40 11.93 -6.98 -23.83
N GLN A 41 10.68 -7.06 -24.32
CA GLN A 41 9.91 -5.91 -24.83
C GLN A 41 8.96 -5.35 -23.76
N ILE A 42 9.02 -5.89 -22.56
CA ILE A 42 8.16 -5.50 -21.42
C ILE A 42 9.01 -5.35 -20.18
N GLN A 43 8.57 -4.51 -19.25
CA GLN A 43 9.30 -4.18 -18.04
C GLN A 43 8.36 -3.97 -16.85
N TYR A 44 8.92 -3.75 -15.69
CA TYR A 44 8.26 -3.16 -14.53
C TYR A 44 8.59 -1.67 -14.50
N VAL A 45 7.58 -0.83 -14.33
CA VAL A 45 7.77 0.61 -14.15
C VAL A 45 7.27 0.97 -12.77
N ALA A 46 8.16 1.48 -11.92
CA ALA A 46 7.84 1.83 -10.55
C ALA A 46 8.25 3.27 -10.22
N LYS A 47 7.40 3.96 -9.48
CA LYS A 47 7.69 5.26 -8.87
C LYS A 47 7.34 5.20 -7.39
N THR A 48 8.25 5.63 -6.54
CA THR A 48 8.10 5.58 -5.08
C THR A 48 8.29 6.95 -4.46
N GLY A 49 7.75 7.13 -3.27
CA GLY A 49 7.93 8.32 -2.45
C GLY A 49 7.67 8.02 -0.99
N ASP A 50 8.03 8.95 -0.13
CA ASP A 50 7.76 8.91 1.31
C ASP A 50 7.10 10.21 1.73
N PHE A 51 5.79 10.16 1.97
CA PHE A 51 5.00 11.33 2.30
C PHE A 51 5.13 11.73 3.79
N VAL A 52 5.51 10.79 4.67
CA VAL A 52 5.75 11.11 6.09
C VAL A 52 7.03 11.93 6.24
N CYS A 53 8.08 11.61 5.47
CA CYS A 53 9.30 12.43 5.44
C CYS A 53 9.04 13.87 4.96
N GLU A 54 8.00 14.08 4.15
CA GLU A 54 7.55 15.40 3.68
C GLU A 54 6.58 16.10 4.66
N GLY A 55 6.32 15.50 5.83
CA GLY A 55 5.51 16.08 6.88
C GLY A 55 4.01 15.78 6.81
N TYR A 56 3.59 14.84 5.95
CA TYR A 56 2.20 14.41 5.86
C TYR A 56 1.92 13.20 6.75
N GLU A 57 0.70 13.11 7.24
CA GLU A 57 0.24 11.99 8.06
C GLU A 57 -0.54 10.96 7.25
N TYR A 58 -0.49 9.69 7.69
CA TYR A 58 -1.33 8.65 7.14
C TYR A 58 -2.76 8.79 7.66
N THR A 59 -3.74 8.78 6.77
CA THR A 59 -5.18 8.83 7.06
C THR A 59 -5.96 7.75 6.33
N GLY A 60 -7.20 7.49 6.77
CA GLY A 60 -8.11 6.58 6.08
C GLY A 60 -8.44 7.02 4.64
N ALA A 61 -8.36 8.31 4.33
CA ALA A 61 -8.56 8.86 2.98
C ALA A 61 -7.58 8.25 1.97
N LEU A 62 -6.34 7.93 2.37
CA LEU A 62 -5.36 7.29 1.49
C LEU A 62 -5.79 5.88 1.04
N ARG A 63 -6.63 5.19 1.83
CA ARG A 63 -7.21 3.91 1.38
C ARG A 63 -8.29 4.09 0.32
N LEU A 64 -9.10 5.15 0.45
CA LEU A 64 -10.05 5.51 -0.60
C LEU A 64 -9.30 5.92 -1.86
N LEU A 65 -8.31 6.80 -1.73
CA LEU A 65 -7.47 7.25 -2.85
C LEU A 65 -6.84 6.07 -3.58
N ARG A 66 -6.37 5.06 -2.84
CA ARG A 66 -5.85 3.83 -3.44
C ARG A 66 -6.87 3.15 -4.34
N ILE A 67 -8.13 3.03 -3.90
CA ILE A 67 -9.21 2.40 -4.69
C ILE A 67 -9.55 3.25 -5.90
N ILE A 68 -9.75 4.56 -5.72
CA ILE A 68 -10.04 5.51 -6.79
C ILE A 68 -8.97 5.44 -7.87
N LEU A 69 -7.70 5.60 -7.50
CA LEU A 69 -6.59 5.56 -8.44
C LEU A 69 -6.47 4.20 -9.13
N SER A 70 -6.69 3.10 -8.43
CA SER A 70 -6.60 1.76 -9.03
C SER A 70 -7.60 1.56 -10.16
N TYR A 71 -8.87 1.94 -9.96
CA TYR A 71 -9.94 1.61 -10.89
C TYR A 71 -10.19 2.70 -11.93
N ASP A 72 -10.19 3.96 -11.54
CA ASP A 72 -10.64 5.05 -12.40
C ASP A 72 -9.48 5.72 -13.14
N TYR A 73 -8.25 5.65 -12.62
CA TYR A 73 -7.11 6.31 -13.22
C TYR A 73 -6.08 5.35 -13.79
N LEU A 74 -5.45 4.53 -12.95
CA LEU A 74 -4.35 3.67 -13.36
C LEU A 74 -4.81 2.56 -14.30
N TRP A 75 -5.94 1.92 -13.99
CA TRP A 75 -6.49 0.89 -14.86
C TRP A 75 -6.74 1.40 -16.27
N ILE A 76 -7.33 2.58 -16.40
CA ILE A 76 -7.66 3.17 -17.70
C ILE A 76 -6.39 3.62 -18.44
N ASN A 77 -5.49 4.35 -17.78
CA ASN A 77 -4.37 4.99 -18.45
C ASN A 77 -3.16 4.07 -18.63
N VAL A 78 -2.83 3.23 -17.65
CA VAL A 78 -1.67 2.34 -17.69
C VAL A 78 -2.01 1.00 -18.35
N ARG A 79 -3.15 0.39 -18.00
CA ARG A 79 -3.49 -0.91 -18.54
C ARG A 79 -4.26 -0.82 -19.86
N VAL A 80 -5.41 -0.14 -19.90
CA VAL A 80 -6.29 -0.16 -21.07
C VAL A 80 -5.66 0.62 -22.23
N LYS A 81 -5.20 1.83 -21.98
CA LYS A 81 -4.58 2.68 -23.02
C LYS A 81 -3.09 2.36 -23.21
N GLY A 82 -2.35 2.15 -22.12
CA GLY A 82 -0.91 1.90 -22.15
C GLY A 82 -0.53 0.47 -22.51
N GLY A 83 -1.42 -0.50 -22.38
CA GLY A 83 -1.16 -1.90 -22.74
C GLY A 83 -0.38 -2.70 -21.68
N ALA A 84 -0.14 -2.16 -20.49
CA ALA A 84 0.43 -2.93 -19.39
C ALA A 84 -0.49 -4.08 -18.98
N TYR A 85 0.08 -5.19 -18.52
CA TYR A 85 -0.72 -6.32 -18.04
C TYR A 85 -1.46 -5.97 -16.75
N GLY A 86 -0.84 -5.22 -15.85
CA GLY A 86 -1.47 -4.71 -14.66
C GLY A 86 -0.72 -3.54 -14.05
N CYS A 87 -1.41 -2.87 -13.13
CA CYS A 87 -0.88 -1.75 -12.35
C CYS A 87 -1.44 -1.80 -10.94
N MET A 88 -0.70 -1.25 -10.01
CA MET A 88 -1.10 -1.15 -8.61
C MET A 88 -0.52 0.09 -7.95
N ASN A 89 -1.15 0.52 -6.87
CA ASN A 89 -0.62 1.58 -6.01
C ASN A 89 -0.83 1.20 -4.54
N THR A 90 -0.03 1.79 -3.68
CA THR A 90 -0.13 1.59 -2.23
C THR A 90 0.38 2.83 -1.49
N PHE A 91 -0.26 3.09 -0.35
CA PHE A 91 0.16 4.07 0.64
C PHE A 91 0.27 3.34 1.98
N LEU A 92 1.46 3.29 2.57
CA LEU A 92 1.72 2.59 3.82
C LEU A 92 1.72 3.56 5.01
N ARG A 93 1.41 3.06 6.19
CA ARG A 93 1.45 3.86 7.43
C ARG A 93 2.86 4.37 7.77
N SER A 94 3.90 3.69 7.28
CA SER A 94 5.30 4.10 7.39
C SER A 94 5.65 5.36 6.60
N GLY A 95 4.77 5.80 5.68
CA GLY A 95 5.00 6.93 4.78
C GLY A 95 5.34 6.52 3.35
N GLU A 96 5.77 5.29 3.16
CA GLU A 96 6.11 4.78 1.84
C GLU A 96 4.86 4.72 0.95
N SER A 97 5.01 5.24 -0.26
CA SER A 97 4.01 5.13 -1.31
C SER A 97 4.67 4.64 -2.59
N TYR A 98 3.94 3.87 -3.39
CA TYR A 98 4.43 3.47 -4.69
C TYR A 98 3.31 3.27 -5.70
N PHE A 99 3.67 3.52 -6.96
CA PHE A 99 2.92 3.17 -8.16
C PHE A 99 3.77 2.20 -8.95
N VAL A 100 3.18 1.10 -9.41
CA VAL A 100 3.91 0.07 -10.14
C VAL A 100 3.05 -0.51 -11.26
N SER A 101 3.65 -0.67 -12.44
CA SER A 101 3.09 -1.49 -13.50
C SER A 101 3.98 -2.70 -13.77
N TYR A 102 3.41 -3.75 -14.35
CA TYR A 102 4.16 -4.94 -14.71
C TYR A 102 3.75 -5.46 -16.07
N ARG A 103 4.72 -6.07 -16.76
CA ARG A 103 4.65 -6.40 -18.18
C ARG A 103 4.16 -5.19 -18.99
N ASP A 104 4.80 -4.07 -18.75
CA ASP A 104 4.49 -2.78 -19.34
C ASP A 104 5.37 -2.55 -20.57
N PRO A 105 4.79 -2.31 -21.75
CA PRO A 105 5.57 -1.99 -22.94
C PRO A 105 6.09 -0.55 -22.95
N ASN A 106 5.58 0.33 -22.06
CA ASN A 106 5.93 1.75 -22.04
C ASN A 106 6.69 2.08 -20.75
N LEU A 107 7.75 2.88 -20.86
CA LEU A 107 8.47 3.42 -19.71
C LEU A 107 8.07 4.88 -19.46
N SER A 108 8.38 5.75 -20.41
CA SER A 108 8.17 7.19 -20.26
C SER A 108 6.70 7.55 -20.12
N ASP A 109 5.84 6.99 -20.98
CA ASP A 109 4.41 7.29 -20.97
C ASP A 109 3.75 6.85 -19.66
N THR A 110 4.19 5.73 -19.08
CA THR A 110 3.69 5.25 -17.79
C THR A 110 4.19 6.13 -16.65
N LEU A 111 5.43 6.60 -16.67
CA LEU A 111 5.93 7.58 -15.69
C LEU A 111 5.16 8.91 -15.80
N ASP A 112 4.87 9.37 -17.00
CA ASP A 112 4.05 10.57 -17.24
C ASP A 112 2.63 10.41 -16.72
N VAL A 113 2.06 9.20 -16.79
CA VAL A 113 0.76 8.90 -16.16
C VAL A 113 0.86 9.05 -14.64
N TYR A 114 1.91 8.52 -14.01
CA TYR A 114 2.10 8.68 -12.57
C TYR A 114 2.30 10.14 -12.16
N ASP A 115 3.02 10.92 -12.95
CA ASP A 115 3.28 12.33 -12.67
C ASP A 115 2.04 13.22 -12.79
N ARG A 116 1.04 12.79 -13.56
CA ARG A 116 -0.24 13.51 -13.71
C ARG A 116 -1.32 13.10 -12.69
N ILE A 117 -1.02 12.23 -11.74
CA ILE A 117 -1.95 11.88 -10.66
C ILE A 117 -2.43 13.13 -9.88
N PRO A 118 -1.54 14.09 -9.52
CA PRO A 118 -1.99 15.29 -8.81
C PRO A 118 -3.02 16.13 -9.59
N GLU A 119 -2.87 16.24 -10.90
CA GLU A 119 -3.85 16.96 -11.75
C GLU A 119 -5.19 16.20 -11.79
N TYR A 120 -5.14 14.88 -11.88
CA TYR A 120 -6.35 14.06 -11.80
C TYR A 120 -7.08 14.26 -10.47
N ILE A 121 -6.38 14.21 -9.34
CA ILE A 121 -6.97 14.41 -8.01
C ILE A 121 -7.59 15.82 -7.89
N LYS A 122 -6.88 16.86 -8.33
CA LYS A 122 -7.41 18.22 -8.33
C LYS A 122 -8.70 18.41 -9.16
N SER A 123 -8.87 17.59 -10.18
CA SER A 123 -10.07 17.59 -11.04
C SER A 123 -11.13 16.58 -10.59
N PHE A 124 -10.84 15.80 -9.55
CA PHE A 124 -11.72 14.75 -9.06
C PHE A 124 -12.93 15.35 -8.36
N SER A 125 -14.12 15.13 -8.91
CA SER A 125 -15.38 15.66 -8.39
C SER A 125 -16.44 14.56 -8.47
N PRO A 126 -16.38 13.56 -7.60
CA PRO A 126 -17.34 12.47 -7.56
C PRO A 126 -18.70 12.96 -7.04
N ASP A 127 -19.78 12.34 -7.50
CA ASP A 127 -21.06 12.49 -6.87
C ASP A 127 -21.20 11.59 -5.62
N GLU A 128 -22.30 11.76 -4.87
CA GLU A 128 -22.56 10.98 -3.64
C GLU A 128 -22.59 9.47 -3.90
N ARG A 129 -23.10 9.06 -5.06
CA ARG A 129 -23.16 7.64 -5.45
C ARG A 129 -21.77 7.07 -5.70
N ASP A 130 -20.91 7.82 -6.35
CA ASP A 130 -19.53 7.42 -6.61
C ASP A 130 -18.73 7.35 -5.31
N MET A 131 -18.86 8.33 -4.42
CA MET A 131 -18.22 8.26 -3.09
C MET A 131 -18.68 7.04 -2.31
N THR A 132 -19.99 6.75 -2.29
CA THR A 132 -20.53 5.54 -1.65
C THR A 132 -19.90 4.27 -2.24
N LYS A 133 -19.77 4.19 -3.57
CA LYS A 133 -19.14 3.07 -4.27
C LYS A 133 -17.67 2.87 -3.83
N TYR A 134 -16.89 3.94 -3.72
CA TYR A 134 -15.49 3.86 -3.29
C TYR A 134 -15.37 3.45 -1.81
N ILE A 135 -16.22 3.99 -0.94
CA ILE A 135 -16.29 3.60 0.48
C ILE A 135 -16.60 2.11 0.59
N ILE A 136 -17.62 1.61 -0.09
CA ILE A 136 -17.98 0.18 -0.09
C ILE A 136 -16.83 -0.67 -0.64
N GLY A 137 -16.20 -0.25 -1.73
CA GLY A 137 -15.05 -0.94 -2.31
C GLY A 137 -13.86 -1.03 -1.33
N THR A 138 -13.61 0.04 -0.59
CA THR A 138 -12.56 0.10 0.44
C THR A 138 -12.88 -0.86 1.59
N PHE A 139 -14.10 -0.85 2.12
CA PHE A 139 -14.50 -1.79 3.17
C PHE A 139 -14.51 -3.24 2.72
N SER A 140 -14.90 -3.52 1.47
CA SER A 140 -14.83 -4.87 0.90
C SER A 140 -13.39 -5.42 0.93
N ALA A 141 -12.41 -4.57 0.67
CA ALA A 141 -11.00 -4.95 0.76
C ALA A 141 -10.52 -5.12 2.21
N LEU A 142 -10.96 -4.25 3.13
CA LEU A 142 -10.59 -4.29 4.55
C LEU A 142 -11.21 -5.47 5.29
N ASP A 143 -12.46 -5.78 5.00
CA ASP A 143 -13.27 -6.76 5.71
C ASP A 143 -13.33 -8.11 4.98
N THR A 144 -12.35 -8.38 4.13
CA THR A 144 -12.23 -9.70 3.49
C THR A 144 -12.25 -10.82 4.54
N PRO A 145 -13.08 -11.85 4.37
CA PRO A 145 -13.13 -12.98 5.31
C PRO A 145 -11.76 -13.62 5.49
N MET A 146 -11.35 -13.80 6.72
CA MET A 146 -10.05 -14.36 7.07
C MET A 146 -10.21 -15.71 7.77
N ASN A 147 -9.39 -16.68 7.37
CA ASN A 147 -9.21 -17.92 8.11
C ASN A 147 -8.43 -17.65 9.43
N PRO A 148 -8.33 -18.63 10.35
CA PRO A 148 -7.62 -18.45 11.62
C PRO A 148 -6.15 -18.08 11.49
N GLU A 149 -5.46 -18.58 10.47
CA GLU A 149 -4.07 -18.26 10.18
C GLU A 149 -3.91 -16.78 9.79
N ALA A 150 -4.70 -16.31 8.84
CA ALA A 150 -4.68 -14.92 8.40
C ALA A 150 -5.02 -13.94 9.53
N LYS A 151 -5.98 -14.29 10.42
CA LYS A 151 -6.28 -13.51 11.62
C LYS A 151 -5.09 -13.45 12.58
N GLY A 152 -4.40 -14.57 12.78
CA GLY A 152 -3.19 -14.63 13.61
C GLY A 152 -2.06 -13.80 13.04
N SER A 153 -1.80 -13.92 11.75
CA SER A 153 -0.77 -13.13 11.05
C SER A 153 -1.06 -11.63 11.11
N ARG A 154 -2.30 -11.23 10.83
CA ARG A 154 -2.72 -9.81 10.93
C ARG A 154 -2.55 -9.26 12.34
N SER A 155 -2.93 -10.03 13.37
CA SER A 155 -2.79 -9.63 14.76
C SER A 155 -1.32 -9.49 15.16
N LEU A 156 -0.46 -10.42 14.71
CA LEU A 156 0.96 -10.37 14.98
C LEU A 156 1.61 -9.16 14.28
N SER A 157 1.28 -8.91 13.02
CA SER A 157 1.79 -7.73 12.30
C SER A 157 1.39 -6.43 13.01
N ALA A 158 0.13 -6.27 13.37
CA ALA A 158 -0.33 -5.09 14.11
C ALA A 158 0.41 -4.91 15.44
N TYR A 159 0.67 -5.99 16.16
CA TYR A 159 1.44 -5.96 17.40
C TYR A 159 2.89 -5.53 17.18
N LEU A 160 3.55 -6.08 16.16
CA LEU A 160 4.95 -5.74 15.84
C LEU A 160 5.10 -4.30 15.33
N GLU A 161 4.11 -3.81 14.60
CA GLU A 161 4.05 -2.45 14.07
C GLU A 161 3.56 -1.42 15.11
N GLY A 162 3.13 -1.87 16.28
CA GLY A 162 2.58 -1.01 17.33
C GLY A 162 1.23 -0.39 16.99
N ILE A 163 0.48 -0.99 16.06
CA ILE A 163 -0.84 -0.50 15.64
C ILE A 163 -1.89 -0.91 16.68
N THR A 164 -2.55 0.09 17.27
CA THR A 164 -3.58 -0.14 18.28
C THR A 164 -4.97 -0.32 17.65
N TYR A 165 -5.90 -0.86 18.43
CA TYR A 165 -7.30 -0.99 18.02
C TYR A 165 -7.93 0.39 17.75
N GLU A 166 -7.61 1.39 18.54
CA GLU A 166 -8.10 2.76 18.42
C GLU A 166 -7.65 3.38 17.08
N GLN A 167 -6.40 3.13 16.69
CA GLN A 167 -5.88 3.58 15.39
C GLN A 167 -6.60 2.91 14.22
N ILE A 168 -6.87 1.60 14.34
CA ILE A 168 -7.64 0.88 13.32
C ILE A 168 -9.07 1.42 13.25
N GLN A 169 -9.71 1.69 14.39
CA GLN A 169 -11.06 2.23 14.42
C GLN A 169 -11.11 3.66 13.86
N LYS A 170 -10.17 4.52 14.24
CA LYS A 170 -10.03 5.86 13.69
C LYS A 170 -9.95 5.85 12.16
N GLU A 171 -9.09 5.00 11.60
CA GLU A 171 -8.97 4.85 10.15
C GLU A 171 -10.29 4.42 9.50
N ARG A 172 -11.03 3.51 10.12
CA ARG A 172 -12.35 3.08 9.63
C ARG A 172 -13.36 4.22 9.64
N ASP A 173 -13.37 5.01 10.71
CA ASP A 173 -14.25 6.16 10.85
C ASP A 173 -13.91 7.25 9.82
N GLU A 174 -12.63 7.50 9.55
CA GLU A 174 -12.16 8.40 8.50
C GLU A 174 -12.63 7.94 7.11
N ILE A 175 -12.54 6.64 6.80
CA ILE A 175 -13.04 6.09 5.54
C ILE A 175 -14.56 6.26 5.42
N LEU A 176 -15.30 5.96 6.49
CA LEU A 176 -16.76 5.98 6.48
C LEU A 176 -17.32 7.40 6.29
N ASN A 177 -16.63 8.39 6.85
CA ASN A 177 -17.06 9.78 6.84
C ASN A 177 -16.34 10.64 5.77
N ALA A 178 -15.51 10.00 4.92
CA ALA A 178 -14.73 10.72 3.92
C ALA A 178 -15.60 11.49 2.92
N GLN A 179 -15.19 12.72 2.66
CA GLN A 179 -15.77 13.60 1.66
C GLN A 179 -14.81 13.77 0.48
N PRO A 180 -15.27 14.25 -0.69
CA PRO A 180 -14.39 14.51 -1.83
C PRO A 180 -13.17 15.38 -1.51
N GLU A 181 -13.34 16.31 -0.58
CA GLU A 181 -12.30 17.26 -0.14
C GLU A 181 -11.18 16.59 0.69
N ASP A 182 -11.42 15.39 1.20
CA ASP A 182 -10.43 14.62 1.97
C ASP A 182 -9.48 13.83 1.07
N ILE A 183 -9.80 13.75 -0.24
CA ILE A 183 -9.06 13.02 -1.25
C ILE A 183 -8.08 13.96 -1.98
#